data_f2ba31f1ac1863684b67005ef2fba629
#
_entry.id   f2ba31f1ac1863684b67005ef2fba629
#
_cell.length_a   1.000
_cell.length_b   1.000
_cell.length_c   1.000
_cell.angle_alpha   90.00
_cell.angle_beta   90.00
_cell.angle_gamma   90.00
#
_symmetry.space_group_name_H-M   'P 1'
#
loop_
_entity.id
_entity.type
_entity.pdbx_description
1 polymer ?
#
loop_
_entity_poly.entity_id
_entity_poly.type
_entity_poly.pdbx_seq_one_letter_code
_entity_poly.pdbx_strand_id
1 'polypeptide(L)'
;MKKIPETKTLDDLVLHKKQGASSFYLKEGTEPVKVIRHKAVTADGKLLLEEIDEEHIKKLERTERNLLKTGDILVSLRLNFKVVLIPEELNGATFTGDFIALTVDQTKIHPELLKTYLNQPAVIRYMEAQAGGAIAKSYSKEALLRLPVTVPDKQTQDKLLAAVRKIEEHRKLAEQETAKLKELEEHLLLETLGGSP
;
A
#
# COMPACT_ATOMS: atom_id res chain seq x y z
N MET A 1 -15.91 -2.12 -32.37
CA MET A 1 -16.89 -1.90 -31.27
C MET A 1 -16.11 -1.67 -29.96
N LYS A 2 -16.27 -0.53 -29.27
CA LYS A 2 -15.70 -0.34 -27.92
C LYS A 2 -16.41 -1.31 -26.98
N LYS A 3 -15.67 -2.23 -26.38
CA LYS A 3 -16.20 -3.15 -25.37
C LYS A 3 -16.64 -2.29 -24.17
N ILE A 4 -17.89 -2.44 -23.76
CA ILE A 4 -18.40 -1.75 -22.57
C ILE A 4 -17.57 -2.25 -21.37
N PRO A 5 -16.99 -1.37 -20.56
CA PRO A 5 -16.21 -1.80 -19.41
C PRO A 5 -17.10 -2.59 -18.44
N GLU A 6 -16.58 -3.72 -17.98
CA GLU A 6 -17.27 -4.60 -17.05
C GLU A 6 -16.99 -4.17 -15.61
N THR A 7 -18.03 -4.04 -14.80
CA THR A 7 -17.86 -3.80 -13.36
C THR A 7 -17.83 -5.14 -12.63
N LYS A 8 -16.78 -5.37 -11.86
CA LYS A 8 -16.54 -6.55 -11.02
C LYS A 8 -16.41 -6.14 -9.56
N THR A 9 -16.55 -7.08 -8.65
CA THR A 9 -16.15 -6.84 -7.27
C THR A 9 -14.62 -6.93 -7.14
N LEU A 10 -14.04 -6.30 -6.12
CA LEU A 10 -12.62 -6.46 -5.84
C LEU A 10 -12.25 -7.94 -5.65
N ASP A 11 -13.16 -8.72 -5.03
CA ASP A 11 -12.98 -10.16 -4.82
C ASP A 11 -12.79 -10.94 -6.14
N ASP A 12 -13.49 -10.56 -7.19
CA ASP A 12 -13.37 -11.18 -8.51
C ASP A 12 -12.03 -10.93 -9.21
N LEU A 13 -11.28 -9.94 -8.71
CA LEU A 13 -9.98 -9.51 -9.26
C LEU A 13 -8.79 -10.05 -8.47
N VAL A 14 -9.03 -10.82 -7.41
CA VAL A 14 -8.01 -11.29 -6.49
C VAL A 14 -7.89 -12.82 -6.54
N LEU A 15 -6.66 -13.32 -6.73
CA LEU A 15 -6.36 -14.75 -6.72
C LEU A 15 -6.21 -15.30 -5.30
N HIS A 16 -5.51 -14.53 -4.44
CA HIS A 16 -5.24 -14.92 -3.06
C HIS A 16 -5.41 -13.75 -2.10
N LYS A 17 -5.93 -14.06 -0.92
CA LYS A 17 -6.08 -13.15 0.21
C LYS A 17 -5.21 -13.67 1.34
N LYS A 18 -4.19 -12.92 1.75
CA LYS A 18 -3.24 -13.29 2.77
C LYS A 18 -3.53 -12.53 4.06
N GLN A 19 -3.35 -13.18 5.19
CA GLN A 19 -3.54 -12.57 6.51
C GLN A 19 -2.21 -12.30 7.16
N GLY A 20 -2.10 -11.20 7.89
CA GLY A 20 -0.91 -10.84 8.62
C GLY A 20 -0.59 -11.81 9.76
N ALA A 21 0.68 -11.88 10.10
CA ALA A 21 1.14 -12.70 11.20
C ALA A 21 0.64 -12.12 12.55
N SER A 22 0.26 -13.00 13.46
CA SER A 22 0.02 -12.60 14.85
C SER A 22 1.35 -12.17 15.49
N SER A 23 1.31 -11.11 16.29
CA SER A 23 2.49 -10.63 17.06
C SER A 23 3.11 -11.70 17.96
N PHE A 24 2.33 -12.71 18.34
CA PHE A 24 2.80 -13.86 19.12
C PHE A 24 3.83 -14.72 18.37
N TYR A 25 3.74 -14.83 17.03
CA TYR A 25 4.65 -15.64 16.23
C TYR A 25 5.90 -14.86 15.79
N LEU A 26 5.90 -13.54 15.97
CA LEU A 26 6.93 -12.63 15.45
C LEU A 26 8.10 -12.37 16.42
N LYS A 27 8.27 -13.10 17.51
CA LYS A 27 9.31 -12.78 18.51
C LYS A 27 10.19 -13.93 18.98
N GLU A 28 9.93 -15.15 18.54
CA GLU A 28 10.56 -16.34 19.15
C GLU A 28 11.17 -17.32 18.14
N GLY A 29 11.58 -16.85 16.96
CA GLY A 29 12.11 -17.69 15.89
C GLY A 29 13.60 -17.56 15.66
N THR A 30 14.10 -18.37 14.75
CA THR A 30 15.50 -18.34 14.29
C THR A 30 15.67 -17.78 12.89
N GLU A 31 14.58 -17.60 12.12
CA GLU A 31 14.65 -17.16 10.74
C GLU A 31 14.32 -15.66 10.64
N PRO A 32 15.24 -14.84 10.10
CA PRO A 32 15.00 -13.41 9.92
C PRO A 32 13.95 -13.17 8.87
N VAL A 33 13.03 -12.23 9.15
CA VAL A 33 11.99 -11.81 8.21
C VAL A 33 11.72 -10.33 8.36
N LYS A 34 11.52 -9.64 7.26
CA LYS A 34 11.04 -8.25 7.25
C LYS A 34 9.56 -8.21 7.60
N VAL A 35 9.19 -7.32 8.52
CA VAL A 35 7.81 -7.20 9.03
C VAL A 35 7.28 -5.80 8.75
N ILE A 36 6.21 -5.72 7.95
CA ILE A 36 5.54 -4.46 7.68
C ILE A 36 4.52 -4.19 8.79
N ARG A 37 4.72 -3.06 9.49
CA ARG A 37 3.81 -2.54 10.50
C ARG A 37 3.14 -1.27 10.02
N HIS A 38 2.15 -0.80 10.76
CA HIS A 38 1.39 0.40 10.39
C HIS A 38 2.25 1.66 10.26
N LYS A 39 3.35 1.77 11.05
CA LYS A 39 4.30 2.88 11.00
C LYS A 39 5.04 2.98 9.65
N ALA A 40 5.31 1.83 9.02
CA ALA A 40 6.00 1.76 7.73
C ALA A 40 5.14 2.16 6.52
N VAL A 41 3.87 2.52 6.73
CA VAL A 41 2.96 2.94 5.64
C VAL A 41 2.48 4.35 5.91
N THR A 42 2.79 5.29 5.02
CA THR A 42 2.36 6.69 5.11
C THR A 42 0.86 6.86 4.83
N ALA A 43 0.31 8.03 5.16
CA ALA A 43 -1.10 8.32 4.91
C ALA A 43 -1.44 8.39 3.41
N ASP A 44 -0.48 8.75 2.57
CA ASP A 44 -0.62 8.83 1.10
C ASP A 44 -0.29 7.51 0.39
N GLY A 45 -0.10 6.40 1.15
CA GLY A 45 0.10 5.07 0.59
C GLY A 45 1.51 4.84 0.03
N LYS A 46 2.54 5.42 0.65
CA LYS A 46 3.95 5.10 0.39
C LYS A 46 4.49 4.17 1.46
N LEU A 47 5.48 3.36 1.11
CA LEU A 47 6.26 2.54 2.04
C LEU A 47 7.53 3.28 2.45
N LEU A 48 7.76 3.35 3.76
CA LEU A 48 8.99 3.83 4.37
C LEU A 48 9.87 2.60 4.66
N LEU A 49 10.83 2.32 3.79
CA LEU A 49 11.66 1.12 3.89
C LEU A 49 12.52 1.12 5.16
N GLU A 50 12.92 2.29 5.62
CA GLU A 50 13.66 2.53 6.87
C GLU A 50 12.84 2.21 8.14
N GLU A 51 11.51 2.18 8.04
CA GLU A 51 10.60 1.86 9.13
C GLU A 51 10.18 0.39 9.17
N ILE A 52 10.76 -0.45 8.30
CA ILE A 52 10.47 -1.88 8.26
C ILE A 52 11.32 -2.60 9.28
N ASP A 53 10.66 -3.27 10.21
CA ASP A 53 11.34 -4.04 11.25
C ASP A 53 11.87 -5.36 10.66
N GLU A 54 13.01 -5.83 11.16
CA GLU A 54 13.49 -7.19 10.94
C GLU A 54 13.30 -7.98 12.23
N GLU A 55 12.57 -9.08 12.15
CA GLU A 55 12.23 -9.93 13.29
C GLU A 55 12.53 -11.39 12.96
N HIS A 56 12.51 -12.25 13.99
CA HIS A 56 12.72 -13.69 13.85
C HIS A 56 11.42 -14.46 14.03
N ILE A 57 11.08 -15.35 13.11
CA ILE A 57 9.86 -16.14 13.14
C ILE A 57 10.11 -17.56 13.65
N LYS A 58 9.22 -18.07 14.48
CA LYS A 58 9.32 -19.42 15.10
C LYS A 58 9.01 -20.58 14.14
N LYS A 59 8.20 -20.35 13.10
CA LYS A 59 7.82 -21.35 12.09
C LYS A 59 7.45 -20.68 10.79
N LEU A 60 8.39 -20.57 9.87
CA LEU A 60 8.18 -20.05 8.53
C LEU A 60 7.10 -20.84 7.76
N GLU A 61 7.11 -22.17 7.88
CA GLU A 61 6.18 -23.07 7.19
C GLU A 61 4.69 -22.75 7.35
N ARG A 62 4.28 -22.23 8.52
CA ARG A 62 2.90 -21.77 8.72
C ARG A 62 2.63 -20.40 8.13
N THR A 63 3.69 -19.65 7.89
CA THR A 63 3.64 -18.25 7.43
C THR A 63 3.86 -18.16 5.92
N GLU A 64 4.48 -19.16 5.28
CA GLU A 64 4.84 -19.15 3.85
C GLU A 64 3.70 -18.79 2.92
N ARG A 65 2.49 -19.29 3.21
CA ARG A 65 1.28 -18.97 2.42
C ARG A 65 0.87 -17.50 2.52
N ASN A 66 1.34 -16.82 3.55
CA ASN A 66 1.01 -15.43 3.87
C ASN A 66 2.19 -14.48 3.59
N LEU A 67 3.35 -14.99 3.14
CA LEU A 67 4.45 -14.12 2.75
C LEU A 67 4.06 -13.27 1.53
N LEU A 68 4.48 -12.03 1.57
CA LEU A 68 4.25 -11.08 0.51
C LEU A 68 5.04 -11.46 -0.75
N LYS A 69 4.43 -11.19 -1.88
CA LYS A 69 5.09 -11.28 -3.18
C LYS A 69 5.12 -9.90 -3.82
N THR A 70 6.15 -9.66 -4.62
CA THR A 70 6.21 -8.47 -5.47
C THR A 70 4.91 -8.31 -6.26
N GLY A 71 4.33 -7.11 -6.21
CA GLY A 71 3.06 -6.82 -6.88
C GLY A 71 1.80 -7.17 -6.06
N ASP A 72 1.92 -7.76 -4.86
CA ASP A 72 0.79 -7.84 -3.94
C ASP A 72 0.35 -6.42 -3.52
N ILE A 73 -0.93 -6.25 -3.29
CA ILE A 73 -1.50 -5.03 -2.73
C ILE A 73 -1.75 -5.25 -1.24
N LEU A 74 -1.08 -4.46 -0.40
CA LEU A 74 -1.28 -4.47 1.04
C LEU A 74 -2.27 -3.37 1.42
N VAL A 75 -3.35 -3.73 2.12
CA VAL A 75 -4.43 -2.82 2.53
C VAL A 75 -4.53 -2.81 4.05
N SER A 76 -4.48 -1.64 4.66
CA SER A 76 -4.73 -1.48 6.09
C SER A 76 -6.22 -1.63 6.39
N LEU A 77 -6.52 -2.48 7.37
CA LEU A 77 -7.88 -2.69 7.91
C LEU A 77 -8.08 -2.02 9.27
N ARG A 78 -7.09 -1.28 9.76
CA ARG A 78 -7.16 -0.57 11.05
C ARG A 78 -6.56 0.82 10.96
N LEU A 79 -6.98 1.70 11.88
CA LEU A 79 -6.57 3.09 12.03
C LEU A 79 -6.93 3.95 10.83
N ASN A 80 -6.10 3.98 9.79
CA ASN A 80 -6.33 4.71 8.55
C ASN A 80 -6.36 3.74 7.37
N PHE A 81 -7.29 3.93 6.47
CA PHE A 81 -7.34 3.16 5.23
C PHE A 81 -6.16 3.55 4.35
N LYS A 82 -5.23 2.62 4.16
CA LYS A 82 -4.00 2.82 3.40
C LYS A 82 -3.80 1.65 2.45
N VAL A 83 -3.32 1.94 1.25
CA VAL A 83 -3.10 0.91 0.23
C VAL A 83 -1.73 1.10 -0.41
N VAL A 84 -0.88 0.09 -0.33
CA VAL A 84 0.46 0.10 -0.91
C VAL A 84 0.66 -1.10 -1.83
N LEU A 85 1.52 -0.94 -2.84
CA LEU A 85 1.99 -2.01 -3.68
C LEU A 85 3.32 -2.53 -3.13
N ILE A 86 3.48 -3.84 -3.05
CA ILE A 86 4.69 -4.46 -2.52
C ILE A 86 5.77 -4.46 -3.60
N PRO A 87 6.90 -3.77 -3.35
CA PRO A 87 8.04 -3.75 -4.24
C PRO A 87 8.90 -5.03 -4.11
N GLU A 88 9.87 -5.17 -5.00
CA GLU A 88 10.74 -6.36 -5.06
C GLU A 88 11.57 -6.56 -3.77
N GLU A 89 12.02 -5.49 -3.15
CA GLU A 89 12.83 -5.50 -1.91
C GLU A 89 12.11 -6.08 -0.69
N LEU A 90 10.76 -6.20 -0.79
CA LEU A 90 9.90 -6.77 0.23
C LEU A 90 9.26 -8.10 -0.18
N ASN A 91 9.78 -8.72 -1.24
CA ASN A 91 9.42 -10.10 -1.58
C ASN A 91 9.84 -11.04 -0.44
N GLY A 92 8.92 -11.86 0.05
CA GLY A 92 9.14 -12.72 1.20
C GLY A 92 8.95 -12.05 2.57
N ALA A 93 8.65 -10.76 2.62
CA ALA A 93 8.28 -10.09 3.88
C ALA A 93 6.94 -10.60 4.43
N THR A 94 6.74 -10.40 5.72
CA THR A 94 5.42 -10.58 6.36
C THR A 94 4.87 -9.25 6.85
N PHE A 95 3.67 -9.26 7.44
CA PHE A 95 2.99 -8.06 7.90
C PHE A 95 2.09 -8.40 9.10
N THR A 96 1.72 -7.38 9.88
CA THR A 96 0.88 -7.56 11.07
C THR A 96 -0.59 -7.74 10.71
N GLY A 97 -1.38 -8.27 11.66
CA GLY A 97 -2.83 -8.52 11.52
C GLY A 97 -3.69 -7.27 11.26
N ASP A 98 -3.08 -6.08 11.26
CA ASP A 98 -3.75 -4.82 10.89
C ASP A 98 -3.98 -4.67 9.38
N PHE A 99 -3.40 -5.57 8.58
CA PHE A 99 -3.47 -5.54 7.13
C PHE A 99 -4.06 -6.82 6.55
N ILE A 100 -4.50 -6.70 5.31
CA ILE A 100 -4.74 -7.82 4.39
C ILE A 100 -3.86 -7.60 3.15
N ALA A 101 -3.26 -8.68 2.63
CA ALA A 101 -2.57 -8.61 1.34
C ALA A 101 -3.38 -9.35 0.27
N LEU A 102 -3.45 -8.74 -0.91
CA LEU A 102 -4.22 -9.19 -2.05
C LEU A 102 -3.28 -9.50 -3.21
N THR A 103 -3.22 -10.76 -3.65
CA THR A 103 -2.56 -11.13 -4.90
C THR A 103 -3.53 -10.92 -6.05
N VAL A 104 -3.25 -9.95 -6.90
CA VAL A 104 -4.15 -9.52 -7.99
C VAL A 104 -4.05 -10.47 -9.18
N ASP A 105 -5.19 -10.76 -9.81
CA ASP A 105 -5.25 -11.44 -11.10
C ASP A 105 -4.85 -10.48 -12.23
N GLN A 106 -3.57 -10.51 -12.58
CA GLN A 106 -2.99 -9.63 -13.61
C GLN A 106 -3.53 -9.88 -15.01
N THR A 107 -4.24 -10.98 -15.24
CA THR A 107 -4.93 -11.22 -16.50
C THR A 107 -6.16 -10.32 -16.64
N LYS A 108 -6.70 -9.83 -15.53
CA LYS A 108 -7.89 -8.96 -15.47
C LYS A 108 -7.53 -7.50 -15.30
N ILE A 109 -6.66 -7.18 -14.35
CA ILE A 109 -6.30 -5.78 -14.04
C ILE A 109 -4.85 -5.67 -13.58
N HIS A 110 -4.19 -4.57 -13.99
CA HIS A 110 -2.84 -4.27 -13.53
C HIS A 110 -2.82 -3.84 -12.05
N PRO A 111 -1.94 -4.42 -11.20
CA PRO A 111 -1.91 -4.11 -9.76
C PRO A 111 -1.71 -2.63 -9.43
N GLU A 112 -0.86 -1.90 -10.18
CA GLU A 112 -0.66 -0.46 -9.98
C GLU A 112 -1.95 0.35 -10.23
N LEU A 113 -2.74 -0.01 -11.23
CA LEU A 113 -4.03 0.64 -11.50
C LEU A 113 -5.01 0.38 -10.38
N LEU A 114 -5.07 -0.86 -9.90
CA LEU A 114 -5.95 -1.22 -8.80
C LEU A 114 -5.53 -0.50 -7.50
N LYS A 115 -4.23 -0.47 -7.18
CA LYS A 115 -3.68 0.32 -6.05
C LYS A 115 -4.06 1.79 -6.17
N THR A 116 -3.90 2.37 -7.36
CA THR A 116 -4.23 3.77 -7.61
C THR A 116 -5.73 4.03 -7.44
N TYR A 117 -6.60 3.12 -7.91
CA TYR A 117 -8.04 3.20 -7.71
C TYR A 117 -8.40 3.13 -6.22
N LEU A 118 -7.86 2.17 -5.48
CA LEU A 118 -8.15 1.99 -4.06
C LEU A 118 -7.71 3.19 -3.19
N ASN A 119 -6.70 3.94 -3.63
CA ASN A 119 -6.25 5.18 -2.98
C ASN A 119 -7.03 6.44 -3.44
N GLN A 120 -8.07 6.31 -4.28
CA GLN A 120 -8.88 7.47 -4.65
C GLN A 120 -9.68 8.00 -3.45
N PRO A 121 -9.78 9.32 -3.27
CA PRO A 121 -10.53 9.90 -2.16
C PRO A 121 -11.97 9.41 -2.04
N ALA A 122 -12.61 9.09 -3.17
CA ALA A 122 -13.97 8.54 -3.17
C ALA A 122 -14.03 7.15 -2.55
N VAL A 123 -13.04 6.27 -2.85
CA VAL A 123 -12.94 4.92 -2.27
C VAL A 123 -12.60 5.00 -0.79
N ILE A 124 -11.64 5.85 -0.41
CA ILE A 124 -11.28 6.07 0.99
C ILE A 124 -12.50 6.52 1.79
N ARG A 125 -13.24 7.53 1.33
CA ARG A 125 -14.47 7.99 1.99
C ARG A 125 -15.54 6.89 2.09
N TYR A 126 -15.70 6.08 1.06
CA TYR A 126 -16.61 4.94 1.10
C TYR A 126 -16.21 3.95 2.20
N MET A 127 -14.94 3.58 2.27
CA MET A 127 -14.42 2.67 3.29
C MET A 127 -14.54 3.28 4.69
N GLU A 128 -14.28 4.57 4.84
CA GLU A 128 -14.43 5.29 6.11
C GLU A 128 -15.88 5.33 6.59
N ALA A 129 -16.85 5.48 5.69
CA ALA A 129 -18.28 5.42 6.01
C ALA A 129 -18.73 4.01 6.46
N GLN A 130 -17.99 2.96 6.07
CA GLN A 130 -18.24 1.57 6.48
C GLN A 130 -17.43 1.18 7.73
N ALA A 131 -16.57 2.08 8.23
CA ALA A 131 -15.71 1.76 9.36
C ALA A 131 -16.49 1.70 10.67
N GLY A 132 -16.20 0.68 11.49
CA GLY A 132 -16.65 0.59 12.88
C GLY A 132 -15.60 1.13 13.86
N GLY A 133 -16.03 1.38 15.11
CA GLY A 133 -15.15 1.76 16.20
C GLY A 133 -15.05 3.28 16.44
N ALA A 134 -15.30 3.71 17.68
CA ALA A 134 -15.31 5.12 18.06
C ALA A 134 -13.89 5.69 18.29
N ILE A 135 -12.94 4.87 18.75
CA ILE A 135 -11.58 5.29 19.13
C ILE A 135 -10.56 4.83 18.07
N ALA A 136 -10.68 3.60 17.57
CA ALA A 136 -9.83 3.09 16.51
C ALA A 136 -10.70 2.57 15.36
N LYS A 137 -10.60 3.19 14.20
CA LYS A 137 -11.32 2.76 13.00
C LYS A 137 -10.90 1.33 12.62
N SER A 138 -11.87 0.48 12.36
CA SER A 138 -11.69 -0.87 11.82
C SER A 138 -12.50 -0.99 10.54
N TYR A 139 -11.84 -1.40 9.47
CA TYR A 139 -12.45 -1.51 8.15
C TYR A 139 -12.84 -2.96 7.89
N SER A 140 -14.07 -3.17 7.40
CA SER A 140 -14.58 -4.48 7.08
C SER A 140 -13.87 -5.06 5.85
N LYS A 141 -13.32 -6.26 6.00
CA LYS A 141 -12.75 -7.04 4.89
C LYS A 141 -13.82 -7.32 3.83
N GLU A 142 -15.03 -7.63 4.26
CA GLU A 142 -16.17 -7.91 3.39
C GLU A 142 -16.57 -6.67 2.59
N ALA A 143 -16.60 -5.48 3.22
CA ALA A 143 -16.87 -4.23 2.54
C ALA A 143 -15.78 -3.93 1.50
N LEU A 144 -14.50 -4.14 1.84
CA LEU A 144 -13.38 -4.00 0.91
C LEU A 144 -13.55 -4.92 -0.31
N LEU A 145 -13.80 -6.20 -0.09
CA LEU A 145 -13.89 -7.20 -1.16
C LEU A 145 -15.11 -6.99 -2.07
N ARG A 146 -16.17 -6.35 -1.58
CA ARG A 146 -17.37 -5.98 -2.36
C ARG A 146 -17.23 -4.67 -3.13
N LEU A 147 -16.12 -3.94 -3.00
CA LEU A 147 -15.93 -2.70 -3.76
C LEU A 147 -16.13 -2.94 -5.26
N PRO A 148 -16.96 -2.14 -5.94
CA PRO A 148 -17.13 -2.23 -7.37
C PRO A 148 -15.91 -1.63 -8.09
N VAL A 149 -15.33 -2.39 -9.01
CA VAL A 149 -14.19 -1.97 -9.82
C VAL A 149 -14.57 -2.11 -11.28
N THR A 150 -14.57 -1.00 -12.01
CA THR A 150 -14.74 -1.03 -13.46
C THR A 150 -13.43 -1.42 -14.11
N VAL A 151 -13.43 -2.53 -14.86
CA VAL A 151 -12.24 -3.09 -15.52
C VAL A 151 -12.24 -2.67 -16.98
N PRO A 152 -11.35 -1.76 -17.40
CA PRO A 152 -11.19 -1.39 -18.81
C PRO A 152 -10.58 -2.53 -19.63
N ASP A 153 -10.69 -2.44 -20.94
CA ASP A 153 -9.92 -3.31 -21.83
C ASP A 153 -8.41 -3.10 -21.67
N LYS A 154 -7.61 -4.08 -22.10
CA LYS A 154 -6.14 -4.08 -21.91
C LYS A 154 -5.48 -2.83 -22.49
N GLN A 155 -5.87 -2.39 -23.69
CA GLN A 155 -5.29 -1.20 -24.31
C GLN A 155 -5.56 0.06 -23.49
N THR A 156 -6.75 0.19 -22.91
CA THR A 156 -7.11 1.30 -22.03
C THR A 156 -6.35 1.22 -20.73
N GLN A 157 -6.17 0.02 -20.14
CA GLN A 157 -5.33 -0.17 -18.96
C GLN A 157 -3.88 0.26 -19.21
N ASP A 158 -3.27 -0.12 -20.34
CA ASP A 158 -1.90 0.24 -20.67
C ASP A 158 -1.72 1.78 -20.80
N LYS A 159 -2.69 2.47 -21.39
CA LYS A 159 -2.69 3.94 -21.48
C LYS A 159 -2.84 4.60 -20.10
N LEU A 160 -3.75 4.11 -19.29
CA LEU A 160 -3.95 4.60 -17.93
C LEU A 160 -2.70 4.38 -17.07
N LEU A 161 -2.08 3.21 -17.18
CA LEU A 161 -0.86 2.89 -16.46
C LEU A 161 0.28 3.83 -16.83
N ALA A 162 0.49 4.09 -18.14
CA ALA A 162 1.49 5.04 -18.60
C ALA A 162 1.24 6.46 -18.06
N ALA A 163 -0.03 6.90 -18.02
CA ALA A 163 -0.40 8.20 -17.47
C ALA A 163 -0.18 8.26 -15.96
N VAL A 164 -0.59 7.23 -15.20
CA VAL A 164 -0.38 7.15 -13.74
C VAL A 164 1.10 7.20 -13.41
N ARG A 165 1.94 6.43 -14.10
CA ARG A 165 3.40 6.43 -13.88
C ARG A 165 4.03 7.79 -14.13
N LYS A 166 3.62 8.50 -15.19
CA LYS A 166 4.08 9.87 -15.45
C LYS A 166 3.66 10.83 -14.34
N ILE A 167 2.43 10.74 -13.86
CA ILE A 167 1.96 11.57 -12.75
C ILE A 167 2.77 11.30 -11.48
N GLU A 168 3.07 10.04 -11.17
CA GLU A 168 3.88 9.66 -10.01
C GLU A 168 5.32 10.16 -10.13
N GLU A 169 5.93 10.07 -11.32
CA GLU A 169 7.25 10.63 -11.61
C GLU A 169 7.28 12.14 -11.37
N HIS A 170 6.31 12.88 -11.93
CA HIS A 170 6.22 14.33 -11.72
C HIS A 170 6.01 14.71 -10.25
N ARG A 171 5.20 13.96 -9.52
CA ARG A 171 5.02 14.16 -8.06
C ARG A 171 6.34 14.00 -7.31
N LYS A 172 7.08 12.94 -7.61
CA LYS A 172 8.38 12.68 -6.99
C LYS A 172 9.37 13.82 -7.27
N LEU A 173 9.42 14.32 -8.49
CA LEU A 173 10.27 15.45 -8.86
C LEU A 173 9.87 16.74 -8.11
N ALA A 174 8.57 17.04 -8.03
CA ALA A 174 8.06 18.19 -7.30
C ALA A 174 8.34 18.10 -5.78
N GLU A 175 8.23 16.91 -5.19
CA GLU A 175 8.61 16.69 -3.79
C GLU A 175 10.11 16.93 -3.56
N GLN A 176 10.97 16.45 -4.45
CA GLN A 176 12.42 16.68 -4.38
C GLN A 176 12.78 18.15 -4.55
N GLU A 177 12.13 18.85 -5.48
CA GLU A 177 12.31 20.29 -5.67
C GLU A 177 11.90 21.09 -4.43
N THR A 178 10.73 20.76 -3.86
CA THR A 178 10.24 21.39 -2.63
C THR A 178 11.18 21.17 -1.46
N ALA A 179 11.74 19.96 -1.30
CA ALA A 179 12.71 19.67 -0.25
C ALA A 179 13.99 20.49 -0.41
N LYS A 180 14.53 20.60 -1.65
CA LYS A 180 15.71 21.40 -1.94
C LYS A 180 15.49 22.92 -1.71
N LEU A 181 14.31 23.42 -2.06
CA LEU A 181 13.98 24.82 -1.81
C LEU A 181 13.92 25.11 -0.31
N LYS A 182 13.38 24.19 0.48
CA LYS A 182 13.36 24.31 1.94
C LYS A 182 14.78 24.31 2.54
N GLU A 183 15.63 23.38 2.11
CA GLU A 183 17.04 23.36 2.54
C GLU A 183 17.77 24.66 2.21
N LEU A 184 17.53 25.21 1.00
CA LEU A 184 18.12 26.47 0.57
C LEU A 184 17.61 27.65 1.43
N GLU A 185 16.31 27.69 1.72
CA GLU A 185 15.71 28.70 2.59
C GLU A 185 16.33 28.66 3.98
N GLU A 186 16.43 27.47 4.59
CA GLU A 186 17.05 27.28 5.89
C GLU A 186 18.52 27.75 5.90
N HIS A 187 19.28 27.40 4.86
CA HIS A 187 20.69 27.80 4.73
C HIS A 187 20.84 29.32 4.61
N LEU A 188 20.05 29.96 3.76
CA LEU A 188 20.08 31.43 3.60
C LEU A 188 19.71 32.17 4.87
N LEU A 189 18.72 31.68 5.62
CA LEU A 189 18.32 32.27 6.90
C LEU A 189 19.42 32.15 7.96
N LEU A 190 20.06 31.00 8.07
CA LEU A 190 21.17 30.79 8.99
C LEU A 190 22.38 31.64 8.64
N GLU A 191 22.75 31.78 7.39
CA GLU A 191 23.85 32.63 6.95
C GLU A 191 23.57 34.14 7.16
N THR A 192 22.32 34.57 6.91
CA THR A 192 21.98 36.00 6.90
C THR A 192 21.69 36.52 8.31
N LEU A 193 21.04 35.72 9.16
CA LEU A 193 20.61 36.14 10.50
C LEU A 193 21.59 35.75 11.60
N GLY A 194 22.69 35.07 11.28
CA GLY A 194 23.86 34.90 12.14
C GLY A 194 23.61 34.20 13.46
N GLY A 195 22.70 33.27 13.52
CA GLY A 195 22.41 32.50 14.74
C GLY A 195 23.16 31.18 14.75
N SER A 196 24.35 31.11 15.34
CA SER A 196 24.78 29.82 15.90
C SER A 196 23.91 29.50 17.09
N PRO A 197 23.33 28.30 17.17
CA PRO A 197 22.61 27.86 18.38
C PRO A 197 23.52 27.66 19.56
#